data_24951ddd212530999491fe813499020e
#
_entry.id   24951ddd212530999491fe813499020e
#
_cell.length_a   1.000
_cell.length_b   1.000
_cell.length_c   1.000
_cell.angle_alpha   90.00
_cell.angle_beta   90.00
_cell.angle_gamma   90.00
#
_symmetry.space_group_name_H-M   'P 1'
#
loop_
_entity.id
_entity.type
_entity.pdbx_description
1 polymer ?
#
loop_
_entity_poly.entity_id
_entity_poly.type
_entity_poly.pdbx_seq_one_letter_code
_entity_poly.pdbx_strand_id
1 'polypeptide(L)'
;MLIGDHAERVTFQPKQILIRAAMPIEAVYVIVRGTVRVEVGGNVIVTLGAGAVCGEMGFLEGRPASASVVAETEVEAERLPANKLREIFETFPSIGHRFYKSIALNLSRRLRDTSSALADKNKTGSGSYAIKDPTKEPGKE
;
A
#
# COMPACT_ATOMS: atom_id res chain seq x y z
N MET A 1 11.97 18.65 -0.26
CA MET A 1 11.18 18.16 0.88
C MET A 1 11.99 17.17 1.69
N LEU A 2 11.88 17.23 3.00
CA LEU A 2 12.71 16.43 3.88
C LEU A 2 12.56 14.92 3.66
N ILE A 3 11.33 14.46 3.48
CA ILE A 3 11.09 13.04 3.22
C ILE A 3 11.69 12.64 1.89
N GLY A 4 11.54 13.48 0.89
CA GLY A 4 12.09 13.20 -0.44
C GLY A 4 13.60 13.08 -0.45
N ASP A 5 14.28 13.78 0.45
CA ASP A 5 15.74 13.73 0.53
C ASP A 5 16.24 12.37 0.99
N HIS A 6 15.39 11.59 1.64
CA HIS A 6 15.76 10.25 2.12
C HIS A 6 15.19 9.14 1.27
N ALA A 7 14.48 9.48 0.20
CA ALA A 7 13.92 8.48 -0.70
C ALA A 7 15.01 7.98 -1.65
N GLU A 8 14.91 6.70 -1.96
CA GLU A 8 15.83 6.06 -2.91
C GLU A 8 15.03 5.59 -4.11
N ARG A 9 15.50 5.91 -5.32
CA ARG A 9 14.87 5.38 -6.51
C ARG A 9 15.34 3.94 -6.71
N VAL A 10 14.41 3.01 -6.76
CA VAL A 10 14.71 1.59 -6.93
C VAL A 10 13.92 1.04 -8.10
N THR A 11 14.45 -0.01 -8.72
CA THR A 11 13.81 -0.67 -9.85
C THR A 11 13.64 -2.14 -9.52
N PHE A 12 12.45 -2.67 -9.80
CA PHE A 12 12.15 -4.08 -9.63
C PHE A 12 11.80 -4.67 -11.00
N GLN A 13 12.31 -5.85 -11.25
CA GLN A 13 11.94 -6.59 -12.47
C GLN A 13 10.66 -7.37 -12.19
N PRO A 14 9.92 -7.78 -13.24
CA PRO A 14 8.72 -8.58 -13.04
C PRO A 14 8.99 -9.78 -12.14
N LYS A 15 8.06 -10.05 -11.23
CA LYS A 15 8.09 -11.13 -10.24
C LYS A 15 8.98 -10.87 -9.05
N GLN A 16 9.74 -9.79 -9.04
CA GLN A 16 10.50 -9.43 -7.83
C GLN A 16 9.56 -8.92 -6.76
N ILE A 17 9.92 -9.18 -5.51
CA ILE A 17 9.06 -8.88 -4.37
C ILE A 17 9.52 -7.60 -3.70
N LEU A 18 8.62 -6.62 -3.59
CA LEU A 18 8.90 -5.38 -2.88
C LEU A 18 8.71 -5.56 -1.38
N ILE A 19 7.62 -6.21 -1.01
CA ILE A 19 7.25 -6.44 0.38
C ILE A 19 6.79 -7.88 0.49
N ARG A 20 7.31 -8.59 1.48
CA ARG A 20 6.96 -9.99 1.71
C ARG A 20 6.01 -10.08 2.90
N ALA A 21 4.90 -10.79 2.73
CA ALA A 21 3.92 -10.99 3.79
C ALA A 21 4.57 -11.60 5.02
N ALA A 22 4.11 -11.20 6.18
CA ALA A 22 4.54 -11.68 7.50
C ALA A 22 5.95 -11.24 7.89
N MET A 23 6.62 -10.44 7.05
CA MET A 23 7.94 -9.90 7.38
C MET A 23 7.79 -8.45 7.85
N PRO A 24 8.72 -7.99 8.69
CA PRO A 24 8.69 -6.60 9.14
C PRO A 24 8.76 -5.63 7.95
N ILE A 25 8.11 -4.50 8.09
CA ILE A 25 8.15 -3.46 7.07
C ILE A 25 9.48 -2.70 7.20
N GLU A 26 10.31 -2.83 6.19
CA GLU A 26 11.61 -2.16 6.17
C GLU A 26 11.56 -0.82 5.45
N ALA A 27 10.56 -0.64 4.60
CA ALA A 27 10.43 0.58 3.83
C ALA A 27 8.99 0.73 3.34
N VAL A 28 8.62 1.98 3.09
CA VAL A 28 7.38 2.32 2.40
C VAL A 28 7.77 2.63 0.96
N TYR A 29 6.98 2.16 0.01
CA TYR A 29 7.25 2.37 -1.40
C TYR A 29 6.17 3.22 -2.03
N VAL A 30 6.59 4.18 -2.87
CA VAL A 30 5.67 4.95 -3.70
C VAL A 30 5.95 4.54 -5.13
N ILE A 31 4.96 3.99 -5.81
CA ILE A 31 5.12 3.50 -7.18
C ILE A 31 5.18 4.70 -8.11
N VAL A 32 6.25 4.80 -8.87
CA VAL A 32 6.43 5.87 -9.84
C VAL A 32 5.98 5.40 -11.22
N ARG A 33 6.31 4.15 -11.58
CA ARG A 33 5.99 3.60 -12.89
C ARG A 33 5.87 2.09 -12.78
N GLY A 34 4.99 1.51 -13.56
CA GLY A 34 4.76 0.08 -13.55
C GLY A 34 3.59 -0.31 -12.67
N THR A 35 3.36 -1.61 -12.55
CA THR A 35 2.27 -2.14 -11.76
C THR A 35 2.76 -3.22 -10.81
N VAL A 36 2.12 -3.30 -9.64
CA VAL A 36 2.40 -4.33 -8.65
C VAL A 36 1.13 -5.08 -8.32
N ARG A 37 1.29 -6.35 -7.95
CA ARG A 37 0.18 -7.16 -7.45
C ARG A 37 0.30 -7.24 -5.93
N VAL A 38 -0.83 -7.07 -5.27
CA VAL A 38 -0.92 -7.31 -3.83
C VAL A 38 -1.51 -8.70 -3.65
N GLU A 39 -0.78 -9.58 -2.96
CA GLU A 39 -1.14 -10.99 -2.84
C GLU A 39 -1.28 -11.40 -1.39
N VAL A 40 -2.31 -12.19 -1.12
CA VAL A 40 -2.51 -12.78 0.19
C VAL A 40 -2.74 -14.27 -0.03
N GLY A 41 -1.88 -15.11 0.58
CA GLY A 41 -2.02 -16.54 0.45
C GLY A 41 -1.95 -17.04 -0.99
N GLY A 42 -1.16 -16.37 -1.82
CA GLY A 42 -1.01 -16.75 -3.22
C GLY A 42 -2.08 -16.20 -4.14
N ASN A 43 -3.06 -15.50 -3.59
CA ASN A 43 -4.15 -14.95 -4.39
C ASN A 43 -3.93 -13.46 -4.61
N VAL A 44 -4.11 -13.01 -5.84
CA VAL A 44 -4.01 -11.60 -6.17
C VAL A 44 -5.27 -10.89 -5.69
N ILE A 45 -5.09 -9.95 -4.78
CA ILE A 45 -6.20 -9.19 -4.22
C ILE A 45 -6.47 -7.94 -5.05
N VAL A 46 -5.40 -7.25 -5.45
CA VAL A 46 -5.54 -6.01 -6.21
C VAL A 46 -4.24 -5.76 -6.96
N THR A 47 -4.34 -5.01 -8.06
CA THR A 47 -3.20 -4.52 -8.81
C THR A 47 -3.16 -3.01 -8.65
N LEU A 48 -1.97 -2.48 -8.35
CA LEU A 48 -1.79 -1.05 -8.12
C LEU A 48 -0.76 -0.51 -9.10
N GLY A 49 -0.93 0.75 -9.47
CA GLY A 49 -0.04 1.41 -10.42
C GLY A 49 0.59 2.67 -9.85
N ALA A 50 1.01 3.55 -10.76
CA ALA A 50 1.69 4.79 -10.41
C ALA A 50 0.89 5.60 -9.39
N GLY A 51 1.58 6.16 -8.42
CA GLY A 51 0.98 6.93 -7.34
C GLY A 51 0.56 6.11 -6.14
N ALA A 52 0.56 4.78 -6.24
CA ALA A 52 0.19 3.94 -5.10
C ALA A 52 1.29 3.94 -4.05
N VAL A 53 0.87 3.84 -2.80
CA VAL A 53 1.79 3.74 -1.66
C VAL A 53 1.64 2.35 -1.08
N CYS A 54 2.76 1.67 -0.87
CA CYS A 54 2.77 0.29 -0.38
C CYS A 54 3.57 0.20 0.91
N GLY A 55 3.06 -0.59 1.85
CA GLY A 55 3.74 -0.81 3.13
C GLY A 55 3.38 0.19 4.21
N GLU A 56 2.54 1.16 3.88
CA GLU A 56 2.22 2.24 4.80
C GLU A 56 1.45 1.77 6.04
N MET A 57 0.55 0.81 5.87
CA MET A 57 -0.24 0.36 7.02
C MET A 57 0.63 -0.39 8.02
N GLY A 58 1.46 -1.30 7.55
CA GLY A 58 2.37 -2.01 8.44
C GLY A 58 3.33 -1.06 9.13
N PHE A 59 3.82 -0.06 8.39
CA PHE A 59 4.70 0.95 8.97
C PHE A 59 3.99 1.73 10.07
N LEU A 60 2.78 2.22 9.79
CA LEU A 60 2.03 3.04 10.75
C LEU A 60 1.62 2.24 11.97
N GLU A 61 1.28 1.00 11.79
CA GLU A 61 0.81 0.15 12.89
C GLU A 61 1.92 -0.56 13.62
N GLY A 62 3.14 -0.51 13.09
CA GLY A 62 4.25 -1.24 13.67
C GLY A 62 4.07 -2.75 13.57
N ARG A 63 3.44 -3.22 12.52
CA ARG A 63 3.13 -4.64 12.32
C ARG A 63 3.81 -5.18 11.09
N PRO A 64 4.04 -6.50 11.05
CA PRO A 64 4.51 -7.13 9.82
C PRO A 64 3.53 -6.93 8.68
N ALA A 65 4.01 -7.08 7.45
CA ALA A 65 3.17 -6.91 6.29
C ALA A 65 2.05 -7.95 6.27
N SER A 66 0.84 -7.50 5.96
CA SER A 66 -0.31 -8.41 5.87
C SER A 66 -0.43 -9.06 4.49
N ALA A 67 0.31 -8.55 3.52
CA ALA A 67 0.26 -9.04 2.15
C ALA A 67 1.62 -8.90 1.51
N SER A 68 1.86 -9.68 0.47
CA SER A 68 3.05 -9.51 -0.35
C SER A 68 2.75 -8.54 -1.48
N VAL A 69 3.74 -7.74 -1.85
CA VAL A 69 3.65 -6.83 -2.98
C VAL A 69 4.70 -7.27 -3.98
N VAL A 70 4.26 -7.65 -5.17
CA VAL A 70 5.11 -8.28 -6.18
C VAL A 70 5.02 -7.46 -7.46
N ALA A 71 6.16 -7.19 -8.07
CA ALA A 71 6.17 -6.48 -9.34
C ALA A 71 5.52 -7.33 -10.42
N GLU A 72 4.52 -6.77 -11.08
CA GLU A 72 3.85 -7.43 -12.20
C GLU A 72 4.56 -7.11 -13.50
N THR A 73 4.95 -5.86 -13.64
CA THR A 73 5.79 -5.38 -14.75
C THR A 73 7.09 -4.90 -14.15
N GLU A 74 7.98 -4.33 -14.99
CA GLU A 74 9.10 -3.58 -14.44
C GLU A 74 8.54 -2.40 -13.67
N VAL A 75 9.03 -2.18 -12.46
CA VAL A 75 8.52 -1.16 -11.56
C VAL A 75 9.63 -0.22 -11.14
N GLU A 76 9.37 1.08 -11.24
CA GLU A 76 10.19 2.09 -10.58
C GLU A 76 9.44 2.61 -9.39
N ALA A 77 10.12 2.69 -8.26
CA ALA A 77 9.50 3.15 -7.03
C ALA A 77 10.47 4.02 -6.24
N GLU A 78 9.90 4.89 -5.42
CA GLU A 78 10.66 5.61 -4.40
C GLU A 78 10.58 4.78 -3.13
N ARG A 79 11.74 4.41 -2.61
CA ARG A 79 11.82 3.63 -1.38
C ARG A 79 12.13 4.56 -0.23
N LEU A 80 11.27 4.54 0.78
CA LEU A 80 11.41 5.36 1.98
C LEU A 80 11.72 4.42 3.15
N PRO A 81 12.99 4.34 3.59
CA PRO A 81 13.34 3.44 4.68
C PRO A 81 12.55 3.74 5.94
N ALA A 82 12.04 2.72 6.58
CA ALA A 82 11.17 2.89 7.73
C ALA A 82 11.87 3.58 8.89
N ASN A 83 13.14 3.25 9.13
CA ASN A 83 13.89 3.88 10.20
C ASN A 83 14.07 5.38 9.97
N LYS A 84 14.26 5.79 8.72
CA LYS A 84 14.37 7.20 8.38
C LYS A 84 13.06 7.93 8.56
N LEU A 85 11.96 7.29 8.17
CA LEU A 85 10.64 7.89 8.36
C LEU A 85 10.34 8.10 9.84
N ARG A 86 10.65 7.11 10.68
CA ARG A 86 10.43 7.25 12.11
C ARG A 86 11.25 8.41 12.70
N GLU A 87 12.49 8.51 12.28
CA GLU A 87 13.39 9.57 12.73
C GLU A 87 12.83 10.95 12.34
N ILE A 88 12.39 11.08 11.11
CA ILE A 88 11.82 12.34 10.63
C ILE A 88 10.56 12.69 11.40
N PHE A 89 9.70 11.71 11.65
CA PHE A 89 8.42 11.95 12.34
C PHE A 89 8.64 12.33 13.80
N GLU A 90 9.66 11.76 14.44
CA GLU A 90 9.99 12.10 15.81
C GLU A 90 10.57 13.51 15.92
N THR A 91 11.37 13.89 14.94
CA THR A 91 11.99 15.20 14.93
C THR A 91 11.03 16.29 14.48
N PHE A 92 10.16 15.97 13.52
CA PHE A 92 9.23 16.93 12.91
C PHE A 92 7.81 16.35 12.89
N PRO A 93 7.10 16.40 14.02
CA PRO A 93 5.76 15.80 14.09
C PRO A 93 4.77 16.32 13.05
N SER A 94 4.92 17.57 12.62
CA SER A 94 4.01 18.12 11.61
C SER A 94 4.16 17.41 10.27
N ILE A 95 5.35 16.91 9.95
CA ILE A 95 5.58 16.14 8.73
C ILE A 95 4.86 14.79 8.86
N GLY A 96 4.95 14.17 10.02
CA GLY A 96 4.21 12.94 10.29
C GLY A 96 2.72 13.12 10.10
N HIS A 97 2.18 14.21 10.63
CA HIS A 97 0.76 14.52 10.48
C HIS A 97 0.36 14.62 9.01
N ARG A 98 1.15 15.32 8.20
CA ARG A 98 0.87 15.46 6.78
C ARG A 98 0.98 14.14 6.03
N PHE A 99 1.92 13.30 6.46
CA PHE A 99 2.10 11.98 5.87
C PHE A 99 0.86 11.11 6.14
N TYR A 100 0.40 11.08 7.38
CA TYR A 100 -0.82 10.37 7.75
C TYR A 100 -2.01 10.86 6.94
N LYS A 101 -2.14 12.17 6.81
CA LYS A 101 -3.25 12.76 6.06
C LYS A 101 -3.20 12.35 4.59
N SER A 102 -2.02 12.37 3.99
CA SER A 102 -1.87 11.97 2.60
C SER A 102 -2.24 10.51 2.39
N ILE A 103 -1.84 9.65 3.30
CA ILE A 103 -2.17 8.23 3.23
C ILE A 103 -3.67 8.03 3.40
N ALA A 104 -4.29 8.73 4.34
CA ALA A 104 -5.72 8.62 4.56
C ALA A 104 -6.50 9.03 3.31
N LEU A 105 -6.09 10.09 2.64
CA LEU A 105 -6.74 10.53 1.41
C LEU A 105 -6.55 9.51 0.29
N ASN A 106 -5.36 8.92 0.20
CA ASN A 106 -5.07 7.90 -0.79
C ASN A 106 -5.94 6.67 -0.57
N LEU A 107 -6.03 6.20 0.68
CA LEU A 107 -6.87 5.06 1.02
C LEU A 107 -8.34 5.35 0.75
N SER A 108 -8.78 6.56 1.07
CA SER A 108 -10.17 6.97 0.82
C SER A 108 -10.50 6.90 -0.67
N ARG A 109 -9.58 7.35 -1.52
CA ARG A 109 -9.78 7.27 -2.97
C ARG A 109 -9.82 5.82 -3.44
N ARG A 110 -8.93 4.98 -2.92
CA ARG A 110 -8.92 3.56 -3.29
C ARG A 110 -10.22 2.88 -2.90
N LEU A 111 -10.74 3.20 -1.74
CA LEU A 111 -12.01 2.64 -1.28
C LEU A 111 -13.15 3.06 -2.20
N ARG A 112 -13.18 4.33 -2.59
CA ARG A 112 -14.23 4.81 -3.49
C ARG A 112 -14.15 4.12 -4.85
N ASP A 113 -12.94 3.99 -5.39
CA ASP A 113 -12.75 3.34 -6.68
C ASP A 113 -13.16 1.87 -6.61
N THR A 114 -12.79 1.20 -5.53
CA THR A 114 -13.14 -0.19 -5.33
C THR A 114 -14.66 -0.36 -5.17
N SER A 115 -15.28 0.52 -4.41
CA SER A 115 -16.73 0.49 -4.22
C SER A 115 -17.46 0.72 -5.54
N SER A 116 -16.97 1.63 -6.37
CA SER A 116 -17.56 1.86 -7.69
C SER A 116 -17.42 0.64 -8.57
N ALA A 117 -16.26 0.00 -8.57
CA ALA A 117 -16.05 -1.22 -9.32
C ALA A 117 -16.97 -2.34 -8.84
N LEU A 118 -17.17 -2.43 -7.53
CA LEU A 118 -18.09 -3.40 -6.96
C LEU A 118 -19.53 -3.14 -7.35
N ALA A 119 -19.93 -1.89 -7.37
CA ALA A 119 -21.28 -1.55 -7.81
C ALA A 119 -21.53 -2.05 -9.23
N ASP A 120 -20.54 -1.87 -10.12
CA ASP A 120 -20.64 -2.38 -11.47
C ASP A 120 -20.65 -3.90 -11.51
N LYS A 121 -19.83 -4.53 -10.69
CA LYS A 121 -19.75 -5.98 -10.62
C LYS A 121 -20.97 -6.60 -9.98
N ASN A 122 -21.61 -5.90 -9.06
CA ASN A 122 -22.81 -6.41 -8.42
C ASN A 122 -23.94 -6.58 -9.43
N LYS A 123 -23.90 -5.83 -10.51
CA LYS A 123 -24.86 -6.05 -11.60
C LYS A 123 -24.59 -7.39 -12.28
N THR A 124 -23.41 -7.95 -12.14
CA THR A 124 -23.06 -9.25 -12.70
C THR A 124 -22.97 -10.33 -11.63
N GLY A 125 -23.20 -9.97 -10.37
CA GLY A 125 -23.23 -10.96 -9.29
C GLY A 125 -21.91 -11.33 -8.68
N SER A 126 -20.91 -10.48 -8.75
CA SER A 126 -19.59 -10.79 -8.21
C SER A 126 -19.07 -9.65 -7.35
N GLY A 127 -17.85 -9.80 -6.87
CA GLY A 127 -17.14 -8.71 -6.25
C GLY A 127 -17.32 -8.57 -4.74
N SER A 128 -17.48 -9.66 -4.03
CA SER A 128 -17.70 -9.61 -2.60
C SER A 128 -16.48 -9.19 -1.78
N TYR A 129 -15.28 -9.37 -2.33
CA TYR A 129 -14.05 -9.12 -1.58
C TYR A 129 -13.97 -7.69 -1.03
N ALA A 130 -14.20 -6.71 -1.87
CA ALA A 130 -13.97 -5.32 -1.47
C ALA A 130 -15.06 -4.78 -0.56
N ILE A 131 -16.12 -5.53 -0.34
CA ILE A 131 -17.17 -5.13 0.60
C ILE A 131 -16.70 -5.33 2.04
N LYS A 132 -15.67 -6.13 2.25
CA LYS A 132 -15.18 -6.37 3.58
C LYS A 132 -14.55 -5.12 4.15
N ASP A 133 -15.23 -4.54 5.09
CA ASP A 133 -14.79 -3.35 5.77
C ASP A 133 -13.95 -3.77 6.99
N PRO A 134 -12.72 -3.27 7.12
CA PRO A 134 -11.89 -3.65 8.27
C PRO A 134 -12.51 -3.28 9.60
N THR A 135 -13.44 -2.35 9.63
CA THR A 135 -14.11 -1.96 10.86
C THR A 135 -15.27 -2.85 11.23
N LYS A 136 -15.66 -3.76 10.34
CA LYS A 136 -16.72 -4.72 10.60
C LYS A 136 -16.11 -6.07 10.91
N GLU A 137 -16.73 -6.77 11.84
CA GLU A 137 -16.30 -8.11 12.16
C GLU A 137 -16.72 -9.05 11.06
N PRO A 138 -15.79 -9.83 10.51
CA PRO A 138 -16.14 -10.69 9.38
C PRO A 138 -17.26 -11.67 9.65
N GLY A 139 -17.39 -12.12 10.86
CA GLY A 139 -18.41 -13.10 11.20
C GLY A 139 -19.80 -12.55 11.37
N LYS A 140 -19.98 -11.27 11.20
CA LYS A 140 -21.28 -10.63 11.47
C LYS A 140 -22.13 -10.41 10.24
N GLU A 141 -21.56 -10.65 9.10
CA GLU A 141 -22.30 -10.45 7.85
C GLU A 141 -23.14 -11.62 7.48
#